data_b296527823f15fb681c6c2bfaafeb7fc
#
_entry.id   b296527823f15fb681c6c2bfaafeb7fc
#
_cell.length_a   1.000
_cell.length_b   1.000
_cell.length_c   1.000
_cell.angle_alpha   90.00
_cell.angle_beta   90.00
_cell.angle_gamma   90.00
#
_symmetry.space_group_name_H-M   'P 1'
#
loop_
_entity.id
_entity.type
_entity.pdbx_description
1 polymer ?
#
loop_
_entity_poly.entity_id
_entity_poly.type
_entity_poly.pdbx_seq_one_letter_code
_entity_poly.pdbx_strand_id
1 'polypeptide(L)'
;MKYHFILLLEIKNISGTLYFDENFQQMIRTYNEKETAFPDPFLQIQRQEKQLTNRLIEHMSVLPIKSYIIISNPATIIKTSSHNYRIKDQIIHAANLLNKWADLERIYHEEKAEWKEMKKLARSFMKKDTPLVMDVLGNYSVPISDVLTGVFCSTCSYSIMERKKGSWYCPLCLTKEKDAHIQALQDYNLLIGSSIKNSQCRVYLNLSSDSIARKLLISMSVPFSGLNKGRVYHLNNENG
;
A
#
# COMPACT_ATOMS: atom_id res chain seq x y z
N MET A 1 2.36 17.94 24.77
CA MET A 1 3.16 16.93 24.08
C MET A 1 4.04 17.71 23.11
N LYS A 2 5.35 17.58 23.23
CA LYS A 2 6.36 18.35 22.52
C LYS A 2 7.22 17.40 21.70
N TYR A 3 7.76 17.86 20.58
CA TYR A 3 8.47 17.03 19.61
C TYR A 3 9.90 17.56 19.42
N HIS A 4 10.85 16.64 19.34
CA HIS A 4 12.27 16.95 19.32
C HIS A 4 12.93 16.65 17.98
N PHE A 5 12.48 15.60 17.30
CA PHE A 5 13.00 15.13 16.01
C PHE A 5 11.94 14.36 15.23
N ILE A 6 12.21 14.10 13.98
CA ILE A 6 11.45 13.21 13.10
C ILE A 6 12.30 11.97 12.85
N LEU A 7 11.69 10.80 13.00
CA LEU A 7 12.30 9.51 12.69
C LEU A 7 11.72 8.98 11.38
N LEU A 8 12.57 8.83 10.37
CA LEU A 8 12.23 8.25 9.07
C LEU A 8 12.77 6.81 8.99
N LEU A 9 11.89 5.85 8.72
CA LEU A 9 12.26 4.44 8.69
C LEU A 9 11.95 3.83 7.32
N GLU A 10 12.98 3.27 6.68
CA GLU A 10 12.85 2.39 5.52
C GLU A 10 12.91 0.94 5.99
N ILE A 11 11.81 0.20 5.85
CA ILE A 11 11.71 -1.15 6.42
C ILE A 11 11.87 -2.18 5.30
N LYS A 12 12.81 -3.12 5.49
CA LYS A 12 13.05 -4.25 4.60
C LYS A 12 12.75 -5.57 5.32
N ASN A 13 11.72 -6.29 4.86
CA ASN A 13 11.40 -7.63 5.34
C ASN A 13 11.91 -8.68 4.33
N ILE A 14 13.21 -8.89 4.33
CA ILE A 14 13.89 -9.74 3.35
C ILE A 14 14.73 -10.77 4.12
N SER A 15 14.59 -12.05 3.80
CA SER A 15 15.39 -13.15 4.37
C SER A 15 16.68 -13.39 3.57
N GLY A 16 17.68 -14.02 4.20
CA GLY A 16 18.97 -14.38 3.59
C GLY A 16 20.11 -13.46 4.02
N THR A 17 21.18 -13.40 3.23
CA THR A 17 22.28 -12.47 3.45
C THR A 17 22.10 -11.25 2.56
N LEU A 18 22.12 -10.06 3.15
CA LEU A 18 22.08 -8.79 2.46
C LEU A 18 23.47 -8.15 2.49
N TYR A 19 24.04 -7.94 1.31
CA TYR A 19 25.32 -7.26 1.15
C TYR A 19 25.07 -5.86 0.56
N PHE A 20 25.47 -4.83 1.28
CA PHE A 20 25.34 -3.44 0.87
C PHE A 20 26.63 -3.00 0.19
N ASP A 21 26.55 -2.81 -1.12
CA ASP A 21 27.67 -2.43 -1.98
C ASP A 21 27.61 -0.92 -2.27
N GLU A 22 28.48 -0.18 -1.59
CA GLU A 22 28.58 1.27 -1.79
C GLU A 22 29.16 1.66 -3.14
N ASN A 23 30.07 0.84 -3.69
CA ASN A 23 30.79 1.19 -4.92
C ASN A 23 29.83 1.23 -6.11
N PHE A 24 28.92 0.27 -6.15
CA PHE A 24 27.93 0.14 -7.23
C PHE A 24 26.53 0.62 -6.83
N GLN A 25 26.36 1.14 -5.60
CA GLN A 25 25.08 1.67 -5.10
C GLN A 25 23.93 0.67 -5.26
N GLN A 26 24.15 -0.55 -4.79
CA GLN A 26 23.18 -1.64 -4.86
C GLN A 26 23.18 -2.46 -3.57
N MET A 27 22.08 -3.14 -3.32
CA MET A 27 21.96 -4.17 -2.28
C MET A 27 21.84 -5.52 -2.95
N ILE A 28 22.76 -6.46 -2.62
CA ILE A 28 22.75 -7.81 -3.14
C ILE A 28 22.19 -8.73 -2.06
N ARG A 29 21.18 -9.50 -2.41
CA ARG A 29 20.62 -10.55 -1.56
C ARG A 29 21.14 -11.91 -2.02
N THR A 30 21.72 -12.69 -1.11
CA THR A 30 22.00 -14.11 -1.33
C THR A 30 21.00 -14.96 -0.54
N TYR A 31 20.25 -15.80 -1.24
CA TYR A 31 19.25 -16.70 -0.66
C TYR A 31 19.15 -17.98 -1.49
N ASN A 32 19.29 -19.15 -0.84
CA ASN A 32 19.34 -20.46 -1.52
C ASN A 32 20.33 -20.47 -2.70
N GLU A 33 21.57 -20.02 -2.44
CA GLU A 33 22.66 -19.96 -3.42
C GLU A 33 22.42 -19.07 -4.65
N LYS A 34 21.33 -18.30 -4.66
CA LYS A 34 21.01 -17.33 -5.70
C LYS A 34 21.28 -15.91 -5.23
N GLU A 35 21.91 -15.13 -6.09
CA GLU A 35 22.08 -13.70 -5.88
C GLU A 35 21.06 -12.90 -6.67
N THR A 36 20.52 -11.88 -6.03
CA THR A 36 19.57 -10.95 -6.64
C THR A 36 19.95 -9.53 -6.23
N ALA A 37 20.13 -8.65 -7.20
CA ALA A 37 20.42 -7.25 -6.95
C ALA A 37 19.13 -6.45 -6.77
N PHE A 38 19.17 -5.51 -5.83
CA PHE A 38 18.12 -4.56 -5.53
C PHE A 38 18.70 -3.14 -5.56
N PRO A 39 17.88 -2.11 -5.85
CA PRO A 39 18.27 -0.73 -5.69
C PRO A 39 18.77 -0.45 -4.28
N ASP A 40 19.78 0.45 -4.17
CA ASP A 40 20.35 0.83 -2.88
C ASP A 40 19.31 1.51 -1.98
N PRO A 41 18.99 0.97 -0.80
CA PRO A 41 18.05 1.56 0.13
C PRO A 41 18.57 2.87 0.77
N PHE A 42 19.87 3.15 0.75
CA PHE A 42 20.41 4.44 1.16
C PHE A 42 19.99 5.56 0.21
N LEU A 43 20.07 5.32 -1.10
CA LEU A 43 19.59 6.29 -2.09
C LEU A 43 18.07 6.49 -1.98
N GLN A 44 17.35 5.45 -1.61
CA GLN A 44 15.90 5.53 -1.38
C GLN A 44 15.60 6.43 -0.19
N ILE A 45 16.19 6.16 0.98
CA ILE A 45 15.92 6.92 2.21
C ILE A 45 16.43 8.37 2.11
N GLN A 46 17.56 8.63 1.46
CA GLN A 46 18.05 9.98 1.20
C GLN A 46 17.09 10.80 0.35
N ARG A 47 16.48 10.19 -0.66
CA ARG A 47 15.46 10.83 -1.51
C ARG A 47 14.21 11.17 -0.71
N GLN A 48 13.74 10.25 0.12
CA GLN A 48 12.59 10.45 1.01
C GLN A 48 12.89 11.55 2.05
N GLU A 49 14.08 11.55 2.64
CA GLU A 49 14.54 12.59 3.59
C GLU A 49 14.55 13.97 2.94
N LYS A 50 15.10 14.10 1.72
CA LYS A 50 15.09 15.34 0.96
C LYS A 50 13.65 15.81 0.63
N GLN A 51 12.78 14.92 0.22
CA GLN A 51 11.37 15.24 -0.06
C GLN A 51 10.64 15.69 1.20
N LEU A 52 10.87 15.02 2.33
CA LEU A 52 10.29 15.39 3.62
C LEU A 52 10.81 16.74 4.09
N THR A 53 12.13 16.97 4.01
CA THR A 53 12.77 18.26 4.37
C THR A 53 12.15 19.40 3.58
N ASN A 54 12.01 19.26 2.26
CA ASN A 54 11.42 20.30 1.42
C ASN A 54 9.98 20.63 1.82
N ARG A 55 9.19 19.63 2.20
CA ARG A 55 7.82 19.83 2.67
C ARG A 55 7.74 20.46 4.06
N LEU A 56 8.70 20.16 4.93
CA LEU A 56 8.76 20.73 6.28
C LEU A 56 9.10 22.22 6.25
N ILE A 57 10.03 22.66 5.39
CA ILE A 57 10.41 24.06 5.22
C ILE A 57 9.20 24.93 4.88
N GLU A 58 8.23 24.43 4.14
CA GLU A 58 7.00 25.17 3.79
C GLU A 58 6.05 25.37 4.98
N HIS A 59 6.19 24.62 6.07
CA HIS A 59 5.13 24.52 7.09
C HIS A 59 5.61 24.75 8.53
N MET A 60 6.92 24.61 8.86
CA MET A 60 7.39 24.57 10.25
C MET A 60 8.86 24.98 10.42
N SER A 61 9.22 25.25 11.67
CA SER A 61 10.60 25.23 12.13
C SER A 61 11.23 23.86 11.86
N VAL A 62 12.48 23.85 11.39
CA VAL A 62 13.15 22.62 10.94
C VAL A 62 13.40 21.69 12.11
N LEU A 63 12.55 20.66 12.26
CA LEU A 63 12.85 19.52 13.12
C LEU A 63 13.99 18.69 12.51
N PRO A 64 14.99 18.27 13.29
CA PRO A 64 16.02 17.37 12.79
C PRO A 64 15.39 16.03 12.35
N ILE A 65 15.73 15.58 11.15
CA ILE A 65 15.33 14.28 10.64
C ILE A 65 16.46 13.30 10.90
N LYS A 66 16.10 12.13 11.43
CA LYS A 66 16.98 10.95 11.53
C LYS A 66 16.38 9.81 10.77
N SER A 67 17.22 9.13 10.02
CA SER A 67 16.77 8.08 9.12
C SER A 67 17.51 6.76 9.38
N TYR A 68 16.76 5.64 9.38
CA TYR A 68 17.32 4.29 9.53
C TYR A 68 16.70 3.33 8.50
N ILE A 69 17.53 2.40 8.05
CA ILE A 69 17.11 1.23 7.28
C ILE A 69 16.94 0.07 8.27
N ILE A 70 15.70 -0.39 8.40
CA ILE A 70 15.32 -1.41 9.39
C ILE A 70 15.19 -2.76 8.70
N ILE A 71 16.00 -3.73 9.14
CA ILE A 71 15.85 -5.12 8.73
C ILE A 71 14.94 -5.80 9.76
N SER A 72 13.70 -6.11 9.34
CA SER A 72 12.68 -6.64 10.25
C SER A 72 12.79 -8.15 10.47
N ASN A 73 13.32 -8.90 9.51
CA ASN A 73 13.55 -10.34 9.70
C ASN A 73 14.82 -10.58 10.56
N PRO A 74 14.70 -11.18 11.75
CA PRO A 74 15.83 -11.35 12.67
C PRO A 74 16.89 -12.36 12.17
N ALA A 75 16.52 -13.26 11.26
CA ALA A 75 17.42 -14.25 10.69
C ALA A 75 18.27 -13.71 9.52
N THR A 76 18.06 -12.47 9.11
CA THR A 76 18.80 -11.87 8.00
C THR A 76 20.21 -11.47 8.42
N ILE A 77 21.21 -11.87 7.64
CA ILE A 77 22.60 -11.51 7.86
C ILE A 77 22.90 -10.21 7.10
N ILE A 78 23.39 -9.21 7.80
CA ILE A 78 23.77 -7.91 7.21
C ILE A 78 25.28 -7.89 6.99
N LYS A 79 25.70 -7.59 5.75
CA LYS A 79 27.11 -7.43 5.36
C LYS A 79 27.28 -6.12 4.60
N THR A 80 28.45 -5.52 4.68
CA THR A 80 28.82 -4.33 3.90
C THR A 80 30.30 -4.33 3.59
N SER A 81 30.70 -3.81 2.43
CA SER A 81 32.07 -3.55 2.06
C SER A 81 32.64 -2.30 2.75
N SER A 82 31.75 -1.47 3.28
CA SER A 82 32.10 -0.16 3.76
C SER A 82 32.79 -0.18 5.11
N HIS A 83 33.89 0.57 5.22
CA HIS A 83 34.47 0.99 6.48
C HIS A 83 33.79 2.25 7.03
N ASN A 84 32.78 2.78 6.33
CA ASN A 84 32.06 3.97 6.70
C ASN A 84 31.10 3.68 7.88
N TYR A 85 31.47 4.20 9.04
CA TYR A 85 30.67 4.06 10.27
C TYR A 85 29.24 4.59 10.10
N ARG A 86 29.05 5.59 9.24
CA ARG A 86 27.74 6.20 8.99
C ARG A 86 26.74 5.18 8.44
N ILE A 87 27.17 4.35 7.49
CA ILE A 87 26.33 3.30 6.91
C ILE A 87 26.03 2.22 7.94
N LYS A 88 27.04 1.76 8.66
CA LYS A 88 26.87 0.75 9.70
C LYS A 88 25.92 1.21 10.81
N ASP A 89 25.88 2.52 11.08
CA ASP A 89 24.99 3.06 12.09
C ASP A 89 23.56 3.29 11.60
N GLN A 90 23.38 3.46 10.29
CA GLN A 90 22.04 3.66 9.68
C GLN A 90 21.29 2.36 9.34
N ILE A 91 21.98 1.20 9.26
CA ILE A 91 21.32 -0.09 9.04
C ILE A 91 21.24 -0.82 10.37
N ILE A 92 20.06 -1.17 10.81
CA ILE A 92 19.86 -1.88 12.07
C ILE A 92 18.80 -2.99 11.95
N HIS A 93 18.91 -4.01 12.76
CA HIS A 93 17.79 -4.91 12.99
C HIS A 93 16.69 -4.22 13.82
N ALA A 94 15.42 -4.59 13.56
CA ALA A 94 14.26 -4.03 14.25
C ALA A 94 14.38 -4.12 15.79
N ALA A 95 15.00 -5.19 16.29
CA ALA A 95 15.24 -5.37 17.74
C ALA A 95 16.08 -4.24 18.38
N ASN A 96 16.91 -3.54 17.59
CA ASN A 96 17.76 -2.46 18.09
C ASN A 96 17.12 -1.07 17.98
N LEU A 97 15.92 -0.96 17.41
CA LEU A 97 15.27 0.33 17.18
C LEU A 97 15.01 1.10 18.48
N LEU A 98 14.57 0.41 19.54
CA LEU A 98 14.29 1.07 20.82
C LEU A 98 15.56 1.66 21.47
N ASN A 99 16.69 0.98 21.33
CA ASN A 99 17.98 1.51 21.80
C ASN A 99 18.37 2.79 21.04
N LYS A 100 18.24 2.76 19.70
CA LYS A 100 18.49 3.93 18.85
C LYS A 100 17.54 5.09 19.18
N TRP A 101 16.28 4.79 19.46
CA TRP A 101 15.32 5.80 19.92
C TRP A 101 15.78 6.46 21.23
N ALA A 102 16.17 5.67 22.24
CA ALA A 102 16.67 6.20 23.50
C ALA A 102 17.94 7.05 23.34
N ASP A 103 18.83 6.67 22.42
CA ASP A 103 20.01 7.48 22.09
C ASP A 103 19.62 8.81 21.45
N LEU A 104 18.65 8.82 20.54
CA LEU A 104 18.14 10.04 19.90
C LEU A 104 17.45 10.97 20.90
N GLU A 105 16.66 10.45 21.84
CA GLU A 105 16.05 11.26 22.90
C GLU A 105 17.09 11.95 23.80
N ARG A 106 18.22 11.30 24.06
CA ARG A 106 19.34 11.91 24.80
C ARG A 106 20.04 13.03 24.01
N ILE A 107 20.15 12.88 22.68
CA ILE A 107 20.81 13.87 21.82
C ILE A 107 19.88 15.05 21.53
N TYR A 108 18.62 14.78 21.24
CA TYR A 108 17.61 15.77 20.84
C TYR A 108 16.62 16.01 21.97
N HIS A 109 17.06 16.70 23.03
CA HIS A 109 16.22 17.01 24.18
C HIS A 109 15.56 18.40 24.12
N GLU A 110 15.97 19.26 23.19
CA GLU A 110 15.37 20.56 22.97
C GLU A 110 14.03 20.44 22.25
N GLU A 111 13.02 21.10 22.81
CA GLU A 111 11.69 21.15 22.24
C GLU A 111 11.66 22.09 21.03
N LYS A 112 11.35 21.55 19.84
CA LYS A 112 11.38 22.30 18.58
C LYS A 112 10.02 22.47 17.90
N ALA A 113 9.00 21.71 18.29
CA ALA A 113 7.68 21.84 17.73
C ALA A 113 6.57 21.52 18.74
N GLU A 114 5.45 22.21 18.62
CA GLU A 114 4.25 21.97 19.42
C GLU A 114 3.28 21.00 18.75
N TRP A 115 2.38 20.39 19.57
CA TRP A 115 1.31 19.51 19.09
C TRP A 115 0.46 20.14 17.99
N LYS A 116 0.13 21.43 18.11
CA LYS A 116 -0.70 22.13 17.12
C LYS A 116 -0.04 22.17 15.75
N GLU A 117 1.25 22.38 15.71
CA GLU A 117 2.07 22.43 14.48
C GLU A 117 2.14 21.04 13.83
N MET A 118 2.42 20.00 14.63
CA MET A 118 2.44 18.61 14.12
C MET A 118 1.08 18.16 13.59
N LYS A 119 0.00 18.54 14.26
CA LYS A 119 -1.36 18.24 13.77
C LYS A 119 -1.69 18.97 12.46
N LYS A 120 -1.23 20.20 12.30
CA LYS A 120 -1.38 20.97 11.03
C LYS A 120 -0.59 20.30 9.92
N LEU A 121 0.65 19.87 10.19
CA LEU A 121 1.50 19.16 9.25
C LEU A 121 0.87 17.84 8.81
N ALA A 122 0.42 17.01 9.76
CA ALA A 122 -0.24 15.74 9.45
C ALA A 122 -1.48 15.92 8.56
N ARG A 123 -2.33 16.92 8.87
CA ARG A 123 -3.47 17.27 8.02
C ARG A 123 -3.07 17.72 6.61
N SER A 124 -1.96 18.46 6.49
CA SER A 124 -1.43 18.87 5.19
C SER A 124 -0.98 17.67 4.35
N PHE A 125 -0.34 16.68 4.97
CA PHE A 125 0.04 15.44 4.29
C PHE A 125 -1.19 14.64 3.85
N MET A 126 -2.15 14.44 4.74
CA MET A 126 -3.40 13.74 4.41
C MET A 126 -4.16 14.43 3.26
N LYS A 127 -4.21 15.76 3.25
CA LYS A 127 -4.89 16.51 2.18
C LYS A 127 -4.16 16.42 0.82
N LYS A 128 -2.84 16.25 0.84
CA LYS A 128 -1.99 16.12 -0.36
C LYS A 128 -1.73 14.67 -0.74
N ASP A 129 -2.28 13.72 0.02
CA ASP A 129 -2.18 12.31 -0.31
C ASP A 129 -2.87 12.02 -1.63
N THR A 130 -2.14 11.38 -2.51
CA THR A 130 -2.64 10.97 -3.83
C THR A 130 -2.43 9.46 -3.91
N PRO A 131 -3.51 8.67 -3.79
CA PRO A 131 -3.41 7.22 -3.90
C PRO A 131 -2.72 6.82 -5.20
N LEU A 132 -1.79 5.89 -5.10
CA LEU A 132 -1.14 5.32 -6.28
C LEU A 132 -2.16 4.46 -7.05
N VAL A 133 -2.59 4.94 -8.20
CA VAL A 133 -3.37 4.14 -9.15
C VAL A 133 -2.38 3.29 -9.96
N MET A 134 -2.32 2.00 -9.66
CA MET A 134 -1.43 1.06 -10.31
C MET A 134 -2.16 0.33 -11.43
N ASP A 135 -1.61 0.34 -12.64
CA ASP A 135 -2.04 -0.57 -13.71
C ASP A 135 -1.48 -1.97 -13.41
N VAL A 136 -2.22 -2.73 -12.60
CA VAL A 136 -1.78 -4.05 -12.15
C VAL A 136 -1.64 -5.01 -13.32
N LEU A 137 -2.62 -5.03 -14.21
CA LEU A 137 -2.63 -5.95 -15.36
C LEU A 137 -1.49 -5.62 -16.34
N GLY A 138 -1.26 -4.33 -16.64
CA GLY A 138 -0.17 -3.90 -17.51
C GLY A 138 1.20 -4.19 -16.91
N ASN A 139 1.40 -3.93 -15.62
CA ASN A 139 2.68 -4.17 -14.93
C ASN A 139 3.09 -5.66 -14.91
N TYR A 140 2.12 -6.56 -14.86
CA TYR A 140 2.37 -8.01 -14.87
C TYR A 140 2.14 -8.65 -16.24
N SER A 141 1.86 -7.85 -17.29
CA SER A 141 1.57 -8.32 -18.65
C SER A 141 0.44 -9.37 -18.70
N VAL A 142 -0.59 -9.20 -17.84
CA VAL A 142 -1.77 -10.07 -17.79
C VAL A 142 -2.84 -9.49 -18.70
N PRO A 143 -3.25 -10.20 -19.76
CA PRO A 143 -4.33 -9.74 -20.61
C PRO A 143 -5.67 -9.75 -19.86
N ILE A 144 -6.51 -8.75 -20.13
CA ILE A 144 -7.82 -8.62 -19.45
C ILE A 144 -8.73 -9.85 -19.66
N SER A 145 -8.52 -10.59 -20.75
CA SER A 145 -9.22 -11.87 -21.02
C SER A 145 -8.94 -12.96 -20.00
N ASP A 146 -7.82 -12.87 -19.30
CA ASP A 146 -7.37 -13.86 -18.32
C ASP A 146 -7.88 -13.55 -16.90
N VAL A 147 -8.53 -12.38 -16.75
CA VAL A 147 -9.16 -12.02 -15.48
C VAL A 147 -10.40 -12.85 -15.25
N LEU A 148 -10.41 -13.64 -14.19
CA LEU A 148 -11.56 -14.42 -13.81
C LEU A 148 -12.71 -13.49 -13.37
N THR A 149 -13.89 -13.72 -13.95
CA THR A 149 -15.10 -12.93 -13.70
C THR A 149 -16.10 -13.71 -12.86
N GLY A 150 -17.03 -13.00 -12.23
CA GLY A 150 -18.03 -13.57 -11.35
C GLY A 150 -17.83 -13.22 -9.89
N VAL A 151 -18.72 -13.71 -9.03
CA VAL A 151 -18.65 -13.51 -7.58
C VAL A 151 -18.13 -14.79 -6.95
N PHE A 152 -16.91 -14.76 -6.43
CA PHE A 152 -16.32 -15.92 -5.78
C PHE A 152 -16.86 -16.11 -4.37
N CYS A 153 -16.99 -17.37 -3.96
CA CYS A 153 -17.43 -17.72 -2.62
C CYS A 153 -16.34 -17.39 -1.59
N SER A 154 -16.67 -16.61 -0.56
CA SER A 154 -15.76 -16.24 0.52
C SER A 154 -15.33 -17.43 1.39
N THR A 155 -16.17 -18.48 1.46
CA THR A 155 -15.94 -19.65 2.31
C THR A 155 -15.02 -20.68 1.65
N CYS A 156 -15.28 -21.06 0.40
CA CYS A 156 -14.48 -22.11 -0.25
C CYS A 156 -13.47 -21.56 -1.28
N SER A 157 -13.62 -20.31 -1.72
CA SER A 157 -12.74 -19.60 -2.67
C SER A 157 -12.58 -20.25 -4.07
N TYR A 158 -13.19 -21.39 -4.32
CA TYR A 158 -13.06 -22.16 -5.57
C TYR A 158 -14.25 -22.07 -6.50
N SER A 159 -15.40 -21.61 -6.01
CA SER A 159 -16.64 -21.61 -6.76
C SER A 159 -17.19 -20.23 -7.02
N ILE A 160 -17.70 -20.03 -8.22
CA ILE A 160 -18.45 -18.83 -8.58
C ILE A 160 -19.87 -18.98 -8.05
N MET A 161 -20.34 -17.98 -7.31
CA MET A 161 -21.67 -17.96 -6.72
C MET A 161 -22.73 -17.56 -7.77
N GLU A 162 -23.92 -18.12 -7.63
CA GLU A 162 -25.06 -17.79 -8.46
C GLU A 162 -26.02 -16.83 -7.75
N ARG A 163 -26.54 -15.84 -8.47
CA ARG A 163 -27.53 -14.90 -7.92
C ARG A 163 -28.96 -15.48 -8.01
N LYS A 164 -29.52 -15.82 -6.84
CA LYS A 164 -30.89 -16.37 -6.73
C LYS A 164 -31.67 -15.68 -5.61
N LYS A 165 -32.92 -15.29 -5.87
CA LYS A 165 -33.87 -14.76 -4.86
C LYS A 165 -33.24 -13.64 -3.96
N GLY A 166 -32.45 -12.74 -4.56
CA GLY A 166 -31.86 -11.62 -3.83
C GLY A 166 -30.60 -11.92 -3.01
N SER A 167 -30.04 -13.13 -3.12
CA SER A 167 -28.80 -13.55 -2.46
C SER A 167 -27.88 -14.27 -3.43
N TRP A 168 -26.61 -14.40 -3.05
CA TRP A 168 -25.60 -15.21 -3.73
C TRP A 168 -25.52 -16.57 -3.08
N TYR A 169 -25.49 -17.63 -3.87
CA TYR A 169 -25.44 -19.01 -3.42
C TYR A 169 -24.26 -19.73 -4.04
N CYS A 170 -23.44 -20.34 -3.21
CA CYS A 170 -22.36 -21.19 -3.67
C CYS A 170 -22.89 -22.59 -4.03
N PRO A 171 -22.70 -23.06 -5.26
CA PRO A 171 -23.16 -24.42 -5.64
C PRO A 171 -22.30 -25.51 -5.00
N LEU A 172 -21.09 -25.21 -4.54
CA LEU A 172 -20.17 -26.20 -3.98
C LEU A 172 -20.37 -26.39 -2.47
N CYS A 173 -20.28 -25.27 -1.67
CA CYS A 173 -20.33 -25.36 -0.21
C CYS A 173 -21.67 -24.90 0.38
N LEU A 174 -22.65 -24.57 -0.47
CA LEU A 174 -24.02 -24.16 -0.11
C LEU A 174 -24.08 -22.85 0.72
N THR A 175 -22.97 -22.15 0.88
CA THR A 175 -22.94 -20.85 1.54
C THR A 175 -23.86 -19.87 0.84
N LYS A 176 -24.58 -19.09 1.64
CA LYS A 176 -25.49 -18.03 1.17
C LYS A 176 -25.00 -16.68 1.69
N GLU A 177 -24.81 -15.71 0.77
CA GLU A 177 -24.40 -14.36 1.09
C GLU A 177 -25.28 -13.34 0.37
N LYS A 178 -25.52 -12.19 1.01
CA LYS A 178 -26.30 -11.11 0.41
C LYS A 178 -25.43 -10.16 -0.38
N ASP A 179 -24.24 -9.86 0.13
CA ASP A 179 -23.39 -8.77 -0.27
C ASP A 179 -22.04 -9.22 -0.89
N ALA A 180 -21.90 -10.50 -1.26
CA ALA A 180 -20.68 -11.06 -1.86
C ALA A 180 -20.20 -10.32 -3.12
N HIS A 181 -21.11 -9.62 -3.83
CA HIS A 181 -20.74 -8.77 -4.98
C HIS A 181 -19.90 -7.56 -4.63
N ILE A 182 -19.89 -7.10 -3.37
CA ILE A 182 -19.09 -5.96 -2.93
C ILE A 182 -17.62 -6.26 -3.10
N GLN A 183 -17.16 -7.42 -2.63
CA GLN A 183 -15.77 -7.86 -2.79
C GLN A 183 -15.41 -7.98 -4.27
N ALA A 184 -16.25 -8.60 -5.09
CA ALA A 184 -15.99 -8.73 -6.53
C ALA A 184 -15.86 -7.37 -7.23
N LEU A 185 -16.64 -6.35 -6.82
CA LEU A 185 -16.52 -5.00 -7.38
C LEU A 185 -15.32 -4.23 -6.82
N GLN A 186 -14.85 -4.54 -5.62
CA GLN A 186 -13.56 -4.06 -5.12
C GLN A 186 -12.39 -4.63 -5.94
N ASP A 187 -12.44 -5.92 -6.27
CA ASP A 187 -11.45 -6.57 -7.14
C ASP A 187 -11.48 -5.95 -8.56
N TYR A 188 -12.67 -5.66 -9.10
CA TYR A 188 -12.80 -4.90 -10.35
C TYR A 188 -12.11 -3.55 -10.28
N ASN A 189 -12.32 -2.81 -9.19
CA ASN A 189 -11.71 -1.50 -8.98
C ASN A 189 -10.18 -1.56 -8.96
N LEU A 190 -9.62 -2.59 -8.33
CA LEU A 190 -8.16 -2.78 -8.23
C LEU A 190 -7.53 -3.26 -9.54
N LEU A 191 -8.20 -4.14 -10.29
CA LEU A 191 -7.63 -4.79 -11.46
C LEU A 191 -7.96 -4.11 -12.78
N ILE A 192 -9.17 -3.55 -12.91
CA ILE A 192 -9.70 -3.06 -14.20
C ILE A 192 -9.88 -1.55 -14.20
N GLY A 193 -10.46 -1.00 -13.14
CA GLY A 193 -10.63 0.44 -13.04
C GLY A 193 -11.70 0.91 -12.08
N SER A 194 -11.58 2.15 -11.66
CA SER A 194 -12.39 2.77 -10.62
C SER A 194 -13.81 3.17 -11.07
N SER A 195 -14.17 2.95 -12.31
CA SER A 195 -15.49 3.30 -12.82
C SER A 195 -16.10 2.16 -13.63
N ILE A 196 -17.42 1.95 -13.46
CA ILE A 196 -18.12 0.84 -14.07
C ILE A 196 -19.50 1.27 -14.58
N LYS A 197 -19.86 0.82 -15.79
CA LYS A 197 -21.21 0.93 -16.34
C LYS A 197 -22.06 -0.28 -15.95
N ASN A 198 -23.38 -0.16 -16.02
CA ASN A 198 -24.29 -1.26 -15.76
C ASN A 198 -23.96 -2.50 -16.61
N SER A 199 -23.73 -2.34 -17.90
CA SER A 199 -23.37 -3.44 -18.82
C SER A 199 -22.08 -4.15 -18.42
N GLN A 200 -21.07 -3.40 -18.01
CA GLN A 200 -19.79 -3.95 -17.53
C GLN A 200 -19.97 -4.70 -16.21
N CYS A 201 -20.71 -4.14 -15.27
CA CYS A 201 -21.05 -4.79 -14.01
C CYS A 201 -21.80 -6.12 -14.23
N ARG A 202 -22.76 -6.12 -15.15
CA ARG A 202 -23.49 -7.32 -15.53
C ARG A 202 -22.57 -8.41 -16.06
N VAL A 203 -21.69 -8.07 -16.99
CA VAL A 203 -20.71 -9.04 -17.55
C VAL A 203 -19.76 -9.52 -16.48
N TYR A 204 -19.18 -8.61 -15.71
CA TYR A 204 -18.16 -8.94 -14.70
C TYR A 204 -18.73 -9.81 -13.56
N LEU A 205 -19.95 -9.57 -13.11
CA LEU A 205 -20.59 -10.34 -12.05
C LEU A 205 -21.36 -11.58 -12.57
N ASN A 206 -21.30 -11.89 -13.87
CA ASN A 206 -22.04 -12.97 -14.53
C ASN A 206 -23.56 -12.90 -14.28
N LEU A 207 -24.15 -11.71 -14.42
CA LEU A 207 -25.58 -11.48 -14.22
C LEU A 207 -26.34 -11.50 -15.54
N SER A 208 -27.50 -12.15 -15.57
CA SER A 208 -28.38 -12.19 -16.74
C SER A 208 -29.22 -10.92 -16.93
N SER A 209 -29.43 -10.12 -15.86
CA SER A 209 -30.39 -8.99 -15.85
C SER A 209 -29.75 -7.65 -15.55
N ASP A 210 -30.04 -6.65 -16.42
CA ASP A 210 -29.66 -5.23 -16.23
C ASP A 210 -30.26 -4.65 -14.96
N SER A 211 -31.50 -5.03 -14.63
CA SER A 211 -32.20 -4.52 -13.44
C SER A 211 -31.56 -5.04 -12.14
N ILE A 212 -31.02 -6.25 -12.15
CA ILE A 212 -30.28 -6.79 -11.00
C ILE A 212 -28.96 -6.04 -10.83
N ALA A 213 -28.17 -5.89 -11.89
CA ALA A 213 -26.92 -5.14 -11.84
C ALA A 213 -27.12 -3.70 -11.34
N ARG A 214 -28.16 -3.03 -11.84
CA ARG A 214 -28.54 -1.68 -11.39
C ARG A 214 -28.88 -1.63 -9.90
N LYS A 215 -29.66 -2.58 -9.39
CA LYS A 215 -30.02 -2.63 -7.96
C LYS A 215 -28.79 -2.83 -7.08
N LEU A 216 -27.86 -3.68 -7.48
CA LEU A 216 -26.61 -3.94 -6.77
C LEU A 216 -25.74 -2.68 -6.72
N LEU A 217 -25.54 -1.99 -7.85
CA LEU A 217 -24.75 -0.75 -7.90
C LEU A 217 -25.39 0.37 -7.06
N ILE A 218 -26.74 0.49 -7.06
CA ILE A 218 -27.43 1.46 -6.21
C ILE A 218 -27.29 1.11 -4.73
N SER A 219 -27.39 -0.18 -4.36
CA SER A 219 -27.28 -0.61 -2.95
C SER A 219 -25.89 -0.34 -2.34
N MET A 220 -24.87 -0.22 -3.15
CA MET A 220 -23.50 0.16 -2.70
C MET A 220 -23.36 1.65 -2.35
N SER A 221 -24.36 2.48 -2.68
CA SER A 221 -24.34 3.92 -2.43
C SER A 221 -23.10 4.65 -3.00
N VAL A 222 -22.49 4.11 -4.06
CA VAL A 222 -21.33 4.72 -4.72
C VAL A 222 -21.75 5.94 -5.55
N PRO A 223 -20.90 6.97 -5.66
CA PRO A 223 -21.15 8.12 -6.52
C PRO A 223 -21.36 7.70 -7.98
N PHE A 224 -22.11 8.47 -8.73
CA PHE A 224 -22.32 8.23 -10.15
C PHE A 224 -22.37 9.52 -10.95
N SER A 225 -22.06 9.43 -12.25
CA SER A 225 -22.19 10.51 -13.23
C SER A 225 -22.98 10.03 -14.45
N GLY A 226 -23.49 10.98 -15.25
CA GLY A 226 -24.28 10.67 -16.44
C GLY A 226 -25.73 10.24 -16.13
N LEU A 227 -26.52 10.08 -17.20
CA LEU A 227 -27.94 9.78 -17.12
C LEU A 227 -28.28 8.51 -17.91
N ASN A 228 -29.31 7.79 -17.49
CA ASN A 228 -29.88 6.64 -18.18
C ASN A 228 -28.81 5.58 -18.57
N LYS A 229 -28.75 5.18 -19.84
CA LYS A 229 -27.79 4.18 -20.35
C LYS A 229 -26.33 4.65 -20.28
N GLY A 230 -26.11 5.98 -20.21
CA GLY A 230 -24.78 6.59 -20.05
C GLY A 230 -24.28 6.68 -18.61
N ARG A 231 -25.03 6.20 -17.61
CA ARG A 231 -24.64 6.27 -16.20
C ARG A 231 -23.40 5.44 -15.93
N VAL A 232 -22.41 6.09 -15.28
CA VAL A 232 -21.16 5.50 -14.83
C VAL A 232 -21.11 5.59 -13.30
N TYR A 233 -20.84 4.49 -12.61
CA TYR A 233 -20.69 4.42 -11.16
C TYR A 233 -19.19 4.44 -10.81
N HIS A 234 -18.84 5.20 -9.78
CA HIS A 234 -17.45 5.37 -9.32
C HIS A 234 -17.23 4.52 -8.08
N LEU A 235 -16.39 3.48 -8.21
CA LEU A 235 -16.18 2.46 -7.18
C LEU A 235 -15.20 2.91 -6.09
N ASN A 236 -14.46 4.00 -6.31
CA ASN A 236 -13.61 4.58 -5.27
C ASN A 236 -14.49 5.22 -4.20
N ASN A 237 -14.64 4.56 -3.07
CA ASN A 237 -15.12 5.23 -1.86
C ASN A 237 -13.93 6.00 -1.27
N GLU A 238 -13.98 7.33 -1.31
CA GLU A 238 -13.05 8.20 -0.57
C GLU A 238 -13.26 8.12 0.97
N ASN A 239 -14.06 7.16 1.44
CA ASN A 239 -14.37 6.93 2.85
C ASN A 239 -13.74 5.59 3.32
N GLY A 240 -12.42 5.60 3.53
CA GLY A 240 -11.66 4.56 4.21
C GLY A 240 -10.64 5.20 5.14
#